data_49519fe03926c75c8eec9ae7641ae9c2
#
_entry.id   49519fe03926c75c8eec9ae7641ae9c2
#
_cell.length_a   1.000
_cell.length_b   1.000
_cell.length_c   1.000
_cell.angle_alpha   90.00
_cell.angle_beta   90.00
_cell.angle_gamma   90.00
#
_symmetry.space_group_name_H-M   'P 1'
#
loop_
_entity.id
_entity.type
_entity.pdbx_description
1 polymer ?
#
loop_
_entity_poly.entity_id
_entity_poly.type
_entity_poly.pdbx_seq_one_letter_code
_entity_poly.pdbx_strand_id
1 'polypeptide(L)'
;IAAWDRGRRLEITPEDCALNPMPLFHGHGQFLALSALLGGASLVCPPRFDLIKFFDCLERYPVTFYSASFAIHEAIASQLPNYRHIVRNINLRFFKIGSGRLDRAVVDTLEEEFRAPAIELYSNSEACIVTANPLHSACRKYGSAGLPVLSEVAILANDGTILPPGHDGEIIVRGPCIFDGYIDNPDADAAAFHKDWFRTGDMGHLDMDGYLFITGRIKEIINRGGEKISPLEVDHILQQHPAVQDVATFAYPHSTLGEDVAAAVILRKEGQASEEELICFARESLAHFKVPRRVIFVDELPRTATGKILRKKLSEIFEDVLKSAPKPAQISQIKSTATPLETALTGVWKSVLELDEISPDDDFFLLGGDSLLAATLFAEVSAVFGVELPLKAIFDDAATIEGMAEIIGE
;
A
#
# COMPACT_ATOMS: atom_id res chain seq x y z
N ILE A 1 4.93 27.47 14.28
CA ILE A 1 6.25 27.25 13.63
C ILE A 1 6.06 26.42 12.36
N ALA A 2 5.54 25.18 12.43
CA ALA A 2 5.41 24.30 11.27
C ALA A 2 4.64 24.91 10.09
N ALA A 3 3.50 25.58 10.35
CA ALA A 3 2.71 26.22 9.30
C ALA A 3 3.44 27.40 8.65
N TRP A 4 4.22 28.15 9.42
CA TRP A 4 5.00 29.29 8.93
C TRP A 4 6.20 28.86 8.08
N ASP A 5 6.97 27.87 8.54
CA ASP A 5 8.10 27.34 7.76
C ASP A 5 7.63 26.74 6.43
N ARG A 6 6.49 26.03 6.47
CA ARG A 6 5.87 25.49 5.28
C ARG A 6 5.44 26.56 4.28
N GLY A 7 4.85 27.68 4.76
CA GLY A 7 4.50 28.81 3.91
C GLY A 7 5.72 29.35 3.18
N ARG A 8 6.85 29.49 3.87
CA ARG A 8 8.13 29.95 3.27
C ARG A 8 8.69 28.96 2.24
N ARG A 9 8.71 27.65 2.54
CA ARG A 9 9.24 26.62 1.63
C ARG A 9 8.41 26.45 0.37
N LEU A 10 7.12 26.74 0.44
CA LEU A 10 6.19 26.71 -0.69
C LEU A 10 5.99 28.10 -1.30
N GLU A 11 6.75 29.10 -0.82
CA GLU A 11 6.72 30.48 -1.31
C GLU A 11 5.28 31.03 -1.37
N ILE A 12 4.50 30.77 -0.29
CA ILE A 12 3.14 31.27 -0.17
C ILE A 12 3.17 32.77 0.13
N THR A 13 2.45 33.53 -0.67
CA THR A 13 2.43 35.00 -0.65
C THR A 13 1.00 35.54 -0.58
N PRO A 14 0.79 36.85 -0.34
CA PRO A 14 -0.54 37.46 -0.34
C PRO A 14 -1.31 37.36 -1.68
N GLU A 15 -0.63 37.13 -2.78
CA GLU A 15 -1.20 36.93 -4.11
C GLU A 15 -1.81 35.54 -4.29
N ASP A 16 -1.50 34.63 -3.36
CA ASP A 16 -2.02 33.25 -3.42
C ASP A 16 -3.45 33.11 -2.92
N CYS A 17 -4.13 32.10 -3.45
CA CYS A 17 -5.44 31.66 -3.01
C CYS A 17 -5.44 30.15 -2.82
N ALA A 18 -5.60 29.69 -1.58
CA ALA A 18 -5.64 28.29 -1.22
C ALA A 18 -7.07 27.73 -1.30
N LEU A 19 -7.27 26.58 -1.93
CA LEU A 19 -8.50 25.81 -1.82
C LEU A 19 -8.27 24.64 -0.82
N ASN A 20 -9.08 24.61 0.25
CA ASN A 20 -9.01 23.61 1.31
C ASN A 20 -10.22 22.66 1.31
N PRO A 21 -10.19 21.56 0.56
CA PRO A 21 -11.26 20.56 0.59
C PRO A 21 -11.22 19.63 1.81
N MET A 22 -10.16 19.74 2.64
CA MET A 22 -9.97 18.89 3.81
C MET A 22 -10.69 19.43 5.04
N PRO A 23 -11.24 18.55 5.91
CA PRO A 23 -11.92 18.98 7.12
C PRO A 23 -10.99 19.76 8.07
N LEU A 24 -11.49 20.86 8.65
CA LEU A 24 -10.72 21.68 9.58
C LEU A 24 -10.50 21.02 10.97
N PHE A 25 -11.25 19.95 11.30
CA PHE A 25 -11.00 19.17 12.52
C PHE A 25 -9.82 18.21 12.36
N HIS A 26 -9.31 18.02 11.15
CA HIS A 26 -8.16 17.16 10.83
C HIS A 26 -6.91 18.02 10.61
N GLY A 27 -5.75 17.55 11.11
CA GLY A 27 -4.48 18.27 11.00
C GLY A 27 -4.12 18.71 9.58
N HIS A 28 -4.44 17.89 8.55
CA HIS A 28 -4.22 18.23 7.15
C HIS A 28 -4.92 19.55 6.74
N GLY A 29 -6.23 19.67 7.05
CA GLY A 29 -6.99 20.89 6.74
C GLY A 29 -6.56 22.09 7.58
N GLN A 30 -6.25 21.87 8.87
CA GLN A 30 -5.74 22.92 9.76
C GLN A 30 -4.40 23.47 9.27
N PHE A 31 -3.45 22.60 8.93
CA PHE A 31 -2.12 23.04 8.47
C PHE A 31 -2.19 23.77 7.13
N LEU A 32 -3.10 23.39 6.23
CA LEU A 32 -3.30 24.14 5.00
C LEU A 32 -3.81 25.54 5.29
N ALA A 33 -4.88 25.64 6.09
CA ALA A 33 -5.48 26.91 6.45
C ALA A 33 -4.48 27.84 7.16
N LEU A 34 -3.76 27.34 8.18
CA LEU A 34 -2.77 28.11 8.90
C LEU A 34 -1.60 28.53 8.00
N SER A 35 -1.13 27.66 7.09
CA SER A 35 -0.05 28.02 6.17
C SER A 35 -0.46 29.13 5.19
N ALA A 36 -1.70 29.07 4.67
CA ALA A 36 -2.23 30.11 3.81
C ALA A 36 -2.35 31.46 4.54
N LEU A 37 -3.00 31.45 5.71
CA LEU A 37 -3.19 32.68 6.51
C LEU A 37 -1.88 33.31 6.98
N LEU A 38 -0.90 32.52 7.41
CA LEU A 38 0.42 33.01 7.83
C LEU A 38 1.26 33.52 6.65
N GLY A 39 1.01 33.03 5.42
CA GLY A 39 1.59 33.56 4.19
C GLY A 39 0.87 34.82 3.67
N GLY A 40 -0.23 35.22 4.31
CA GLY A 40 -1.08 36.33 3.85
C GLY A 40 -2.02 35.98 2.71
N ALA A 41 -2.09 34.72 2.31
CA ALA A 41 -2.90 34.23 1.20
C ALA A 41 -4.39 34.20 1.54
N SER A 42 -5.22 34.28 0.51
CA SER A 42 -6.66 34.02 0.62
C SER A 42 -6.94 32.51 0.81
N LEU A 43 -8.09 32.19 1.43
CA LEU A 43 -8.46 30.82 1.72
C LEU A 43 -9.93 30.56 1.32
N VAL A 44 -10.15 29.55 0.50
CA VAL A 44 -11.47 29.02 0.15
C VAL A 44 -11.67 27.70 0.90
N CYS A 45 -12.68 27.66 1.78
CA CYS A 45 -13.01 26.48 2.59
C CYS A 45 -14.45 26.04 2.35
N PRO A 46 -14.73 25.11 1.47
CA PRO A 46 -16.06 24.52 1.37
C PRO A 46 -16.38 23.72 2.63
N PRO A 47 -17.65 23.62 3.05
CA PRO A 47 -18.03 22.95 4.31
C PRO A 47 -17.63 21.48 4.39
N ARG A 48 -17.54 20.81 3.25
CA ARG A 48 -17.06 19.44 3.06
C ARG A 48 -16.56 19.25 1.64
N PHE A 49 -15.76 18.22 1.42
CA PHE A 49 -15.41 17.83 0.06
C PHE A 49 -16.68 17.38 -0.69
N ASP A 50 -16.84 17.94 -1.87
CA ASP A 50 -17.82 17.60 -2.88
C ASP A 50 -17.16 17.88 -4.23
N LEU A 51 -17.17 16.89 -5.10
CA LEU A 51 -16.38 16.95 -6.34
C LEU A 51 -16.84 18.06 -7.28
N ILE A 52 -18.17 18.25 -7.41
CA ILE A 52 -18.72 19.32 -8.25
C ILE A 52 -18.34 20.69 -7.67
N LYS A 53 -18.52 20.87 -6.36
CA LYS A 53 -18.14 22.11 -5.67
C LYS A 53 -16.63 22.39 -5.71
N PHE A 54 -15.80 21.36 -5.78
CA PHE A 54 -14.37 21.54 -5.96
C PHE A 54 -14.07 22.25 -7.28
N PHE A 55 -14.64 21.78 -8.40
CA PHE A 55 -14.48 22.42 -9.70
C PHE A 55 -15.18 23.79 -9.78
N ASP A 56 -16.35 23.95 -9.17
CA ASP A 56 -17.00 25.27 -9.03
C ASP A 56 -16.11 26.28 -8.29
N CYS A 57 -15.39 25.85 -7.25
CA CYS A 57 -14.44 26.71 -6.54
C CYS A 57 -13.27 27.10 -7.43
N LEU A 58 -12.72 26.16 -8.22
CA LEU A 58 -11.65 26.45 -9.17
C LEU A 58 -12.08 27.45 -10.25
N GLU A 59 -13.34 27.42 -10.68
CA GLU A 59 -13.87 28.36 -11.67
C GLU A 59 -14.14 29.76 -11.09
N ARG A 60 -14.63 29.81 -9.83
CA ARG A 60 -15.09 31.07 -9.21
C ARG A 60 -13.99 31.87 -8.54
N TYR A 61 -12.93 31.21 -8.04
CA TYR A 61 -11.88 31.85 -7.25
C TYR A 61 -10.54 31.70 -7.94
N PRO A 62 -9.63 32.66 -7.78
CA PRO A 62 -8.29 32.62 -8.38
C PRO A 62 -7.38 31.63 -7.61
N VAL A 63 -7.77 30.36 -7.52
CA VAL A 63 -7.04 29.33 -6.78
C VAL A 63 -5.66 29.12 -7.38
N THR A 64 -4.63 29.26 -6.56
CA THR A 64 -3.22 29.06 -6.95
C THR A 64 -2.63 27.77 -6.39
N PHE A 65 -3.21 27.20 -5.34
CA PHE A 65 -2.84 25.88 -4.84
C PHE A 65 -3.96 25.24 -4.03
N TYR A 66 -3.88 23.90 -3.90
CA TYR A 66 -4.76 23.15 -3.01
C TYR A 66 -4.00 21.98 -2.35
N SER A 67 -4.61 21.37 -1.34
CA SER A 67 -4.08 20.17 -0.70
C SER A 67 -5.20 19.19 -0.42
N ALA A 68 -5.00 17.94 -0.81
CA ALA A 68 -6.01 16.91 -0.63
C ALA A 68 -5.39 15.55 -0.26
N SER A 69 -6.24 14.62 0.20
CA SER A 69 -5.85 13.23 0.38
C SER A 69 -5.73 12.52 -0.98
N PHE A 70 -5.02 11.39 -1.01
CA PHE A 70 -4.91 10.57 -2.22
C PHE A 70 -6.30 10.22 -2.80
N ALA A 71 -7.28 9.82 -1.97
CA ALA A 71 -8.62 9.47 -2.43
C ALA A 71 -9.37 10.65 -3.09
N ILE A 72 -9.16 11.87 -2.60
CA ILE A 72 -9.72 13.07 -3.24
C ILE A 72 -9.04 13.32 -4.59
N HIS A 73 -7.71 13.13 -4.69
CA HIS A 73 -6.99 13.26 -5.96
C HIS A 73 -7.44 12.23 -7.01
N GLU A 74 -7.68 10.99 -6.60
CA GLU A 74 -8.23 9.95 -7.47
C GLU A 74 -9.62 10.36 -8.00
N ALA A 75 -10.49 10.85 -7.11
CA ALA A 75 -11.81 11.34 -7.50
C ALA A 75 -11.72 12.54 -8.48
N ILE A 76 -10.80 13.48 -8.24
CA ILE A 76 -10.54 14.59 -9.15
C ILE A 76 -10.05 14.07 -10.50
N ALA A 77 -9.03 13.20 -10.51
CA ALA A 77 -8.45 12.65 -11.74
C ALA A 77 -9.48 11.92 -12.59
N SER A 78 -10.38 11.14 -11.99
CA SER A 78 -11.45 10.42 -12.69
C SER A 78 -12.42 11.34 -13.43
N GLN A 79 -12.57 12.58 -12.99
CA GLN A 79 -13.51 13.55 -13.56
C GLN A 79 -12.84 14.65 -14.42
N LEU A 80 -11.52 14.68 -14.48
CA LEU A 80 -10.80 15.67 -15.31
C LEU A 80 -11.31 15.77 -16.75
N PRO A 81 -11.66 14.67 -17.46
CA PRO A 81 -12.19 14.77 -18.82
C PRO A 81 -13.41 15.69 -18.93
N ASN A 82 -14.27 15.72 -17.91
CA ASN A 82 -15.48 16.54 -17.88
C ASN A 82 -15.22 18.02 -17.53
N TYR A 83 -14.12 18.32 -16.84
CA TYR A 83 -13.79 19.63 -16.28
C TYR A 83 -12.51 20.25 -16.87
N ARG A 84 -11.99 19.73 -17.99
CA ARG A 84 -10.78 20.24 -18.65
C ARG A 84 -10.87 21.72 -18.99
N HIS A 85 -12.05 22.22 -19.34
CA HIS A 85 -12.26 23.62 -19.66
C HIS A 85 -12.03 24.54 -18.47
N ILE A 86 -12.30 24.08 -17.23
CA ILE A 86 -11.99 24.83 -16.00
C ILE A 86 -10.50 24.71 -15.70
N VAL A 87 -9.99 23.46 -15.62
CA VAL A 87 -8.63 23.16 -15.17
C VAL A 87 -7.56 23.85 -16.05
N ARG A 88 -7.77 23.94 -17.36
CA ARG A 88 -6.83 24.60 -18.27
C ARG A 88 -6.83 26.13 -18.21
N ASN A 89 -7.85 26.72 -17.60
CA ASN A 89 -7.99 28.17 -17.45
C ASN A 89 -7.52 28.71 -16.11
N ILE A 90 -7.19 27.85 -15.14
CA ILE A 90 -6.65 28.26 -13.85
C ILE A 90 -5.11 28.33 -13.90
N ASN A 91 -4.54 29.14 -13.02
CA ASN A 91 -3.08 29.25 -12.85
C ASN A 91 -2.64 28.60 -11.54
N LEU A 92 -2.74 27.25 -11.50
CA LEU A 92 -2.32 26.49 -10.33
C LEU A 92 -0.79 26.44 -10.26
N ARG A 93 -0.22 26.81 -9.10
CA ARG A 93 1.23 26.78 -8.85
C ARG A 93 1.72 25.39 -8.43
N PHE A 94 0.93 24.72 -7.61
CA PHE A 94 1.19 23.36 -7.13
C PHE A 94 -0.07 22.76 -6.49
N PHE A 95 -0.06 21.46 -6.29
CA PHE A 95 -1.00 20.78 -5.39
C PHE A 95 -0.26 19.80 -4.48
N LYS A 96 -0.83 19.54 -3.29
CA LYS A 96 -0.17 18.72 -2.27
C LYS A 96 -0.94 17.43 -2.05
N ILE A 97 -0.20 16.34 -2.03
CA ILE A 97 -0.70 14.99 -1.76
C ILE A 97 -0.30 14.60 -0.34
N GLY A 98 -1.29 14.29 0.49
CA GLY A 98 -1.09 13.82 1.85
C GLY A 98 -1.98 12.63 2.20
N SER A 99 -1.76 12.07 3.39
CA SER A 99 -2.56 10.98 3.97
C SER A 99 -2.45 9.63 3.25
N GLY A 100 -1.52 9.45 2.33
CA GLY A 100 -1.27 8.21 1.60
C GLY A 100 -0.48 8.46 0.32
N ARG A 101 -0.09 7.38 -0.35
CA ARG A 101 0.60 7.40 -1.64
C ARG A 101 -0.44 7.42 -2.77
N LEU A 102 -0.16 8.16 -3.82
CA LEU A 102 -0.96 8.19 -5.04
C LEU A 102 -0.22 7.43 -6.15
N ASP A 103 -0.97 6.73 -6.99
CA ASP A 103 -0.39 6.03 -8.14
C ASP A 103 0.31 6.99 -9.09
N ARG A 104 1.43 6.55 -9.70
CA ARG A 104 2.23 7.37 -10.62
C ARG A 104 1.44 7.88 -11.80
N ALA A 105 0.62 7.03 -12.41
CA ALA A 105 -0.18 7.41 -13.58
C ALA A 105 -1.22 8.48 -13.24
N VAL A 106 -1.78 8.43 -12.01
CA VAL A 106 -2.71 9.45 -11.51
C VAL A 106 -1.98 10.76 -11.26
N VAL A 107 -0.79 10.73 -10.66
CA VAL A 107 0.04 11.92 -10.45
C VAL A 107 0.38 12.58 -11.79
N ASP A 108 0.89 11.80 -12.76
CA ASP A 108 1.25 12.31 -14.09
C ASP A 108 0.05 12.95 -14.80
N THR A 109 -1.12 12.31 -14.71
CA THR A 109 -2.37 12.85 -15.27
C THR A 109 -2.74 14.19 -14.62
N LEU A 110 -2.64 14.30 -13.29
CA LEU A 110 -2.94 15.53 -12.56
C LEU A 110 -1.92 16.63 -12.89
N GLU A 111 -0.62 16.32 -12.92
CA GLU A 111 0.43 17.29 -13.26
C GLU A 111 0.28 17.81 -14.70
N GLU A 112 -0.06 16.94 -15.66
CA GLU A 112 -0.30 17.31 -17.06
C GLU A 112 -1.52 18.22 -17.20
N GLU A 113 -2.67 17.83 -16.66
CA GLU A 113 -3.92 18.59 -16.85
C GLU A 113 -3.91 19.90 -16.07
N PHE A 114 -3.41 19.93 -14.84
CA PHE A 114 -3.27 21.15 -14.03
C PHE A 114 -2.06 21.99 -14.43
N ARG A 115 -1.09 21.43 -15.15
CA ARG A 115 0.21 22.06 -15.47
C ARG A 115 0.95 22.56 -14.23
N ALA A 116 0.81 21.83 -13.15
CA ALA A 116 1.30 22.19 -11.83
C ALA A 116 1.93 20.97 -11.14
N PRO A 117 3.01 21.14 -10.36
CA PRO A 117 3.68 20.08 -9.68
C PRO A 117 2.88 19.50 -8.51
N ALA A 118 2.93 18.18 -8.35
CA ALA A 118 2.52 17.46 -7.17
C ALA A 118 3.60 17.52 -6.08
N ILE A 119 3.22 17.88 -4.86
CA ILE A 119 4.10 17.92 -3.69
C ILE A 119 3.65 16.85 -2.70
N GLU A 120 4.32 15.71 -2.71
CA GLU A 120 4.11 14.65 -1.75
C GLU A 120 4.73 15.03 -0.40
N LEU A 121 4.05 14.66 0.69
CA LEU A 121 4.49 14.95 2.05
C LEU A 121 4.08 13.84 3.03
N TYR A 122 4.84 13.73 4.12
CA TYR A 122 4.50 12.91 5.26
C TYR A 122 4.23 13.75 6.50
N SER A 123 3.15 13.43 7.17
CA SER A 123 2.71 14.11 8.40
C SER A 123 1.91 13.17 9.30
N ASN A 124 1.94 13.42 10.59
CA ASN A 124 1.05 12.83 11.58
C ASN A 124 0.61 13.91 12.58
N SER A 125 -0.32 13.58 13.47
CA SER A 125 -0.84 14.55 14.44
C SER A 125 0.20 14.90 15.50
N GLU A 126 1.06 13.98 15.85
CA GLU A 126 2.03 14.04 16.93
C GLU A 126 3.31 14.83 16.53
N ALA A 127 3.69 14.82 15.25
CA ALA A 127 4.90 15.44 14.76
C ALA A 127 4.67 16.50 13.67
N CYS A 128 3.41 16.84 13.41
CA CYS A 128 3.02 17.77 12.34
C CYS A 128 3.51 17.31 10.96
N ILE A 129 4.20 18.17 10.21
CA ILE A 129 4.78 17.84 8.92
C ILE A 129 6.23 17.43 9.15
N VAL A 130 6.50 16.16 8.87
CA VAL A 130 7.80 15.53 9.05
C VAL A 130 8.70 15.78 7.84
N THR A 131 8.19 15.42 6.64
CA THR A 131 8.92 15.59 5.38
C THR A 131 8.02 16.16 4.29
N ALA A 132 8.60 16.79 3.28
CA ALA A 132 7.92 17.25 2.08
C ALA A 132 8.87 17.27 0.88
N ASN A 133 8.35 16.96 -0.31
CA ASN A 133 9.09 17.17 -1.55
C ASN A 133 9.28 18.68 -1.82
N PRO A 134 10.44 19.08 -2.36
CA PRO A 134 10.69 20.46 -2.74
C PRO A 134 9.74 20.97 -3.82
N LEU A 135 9.43 22.28 -3.81
CA LEU A 135 8.62 22.89 -4.87
C LEU A 135 9.32 22.81 -6.24
N HIS A 136 10.64 23.00 -6.27
CA HIS A 136 11.41 22.96 -7.52
C HIS A 136 11.55 21.54 -8.08
N SER A 137 11.20 21.35 -9.36
CA SER A 137 11.09 20.06 -10.02
C SER A 137 12.36 19.22 -10.03
N ALA A 138 13.53 19.87 -10.18
CA ALA A 138 14.84 19.20 -10.26
C ALA A 138 15.23 18.43 -8.99
N CYS A 139 14.59 18.73 -7.86
CA CYS A 139 14.88 18.11 -6.56
C CYS A 139 13.75 17.21 -6.05
N ARG A 140 12.66 16.99 -6.82
CA ARG A 140 11.58 16.11 -6.39
C ARG A 140 11.89 14.66 -6.75
N LYS A 141 11.61 13.76 -5.81
CA LYS A 141 11.68 12.32 -6.07
C LYS A 141 10.28 11.72 -5.91
N TYR A 142 9.70 11.28 -7.01
CA TYR A 142 8.42 10.60 -6.99
C TYR A 142 8.44 9.35 -6.10
N GLY A 143 7.34 9.13 -5.36
CA GLY A 143 7.18 8.01 -4.44
C GLY A 143 7.93 8.18 -3.12
N SER A 144 8.75 9.24 -2.99
CA SER A 144 9.27 9.66 -1.69
C SER A 144 8.31 10.63 -1.00
N ALA A 145 8.30 10.62 0.32
CA ALA A 145 7.63 11.63 1.13
C ALA A 145 8.45 12.93 1.26
N GLY A 146 9.56 13.03 0.54
CA GLY A 146 10.43 14.21 0.48
C GLY A 146 11.49 14.27 1.57
N LEU A 147 12.07 15.46 1.74
CA LEU A 147 13.14 15.77 2.68
C LEU A 147 12.58 16.26 4.03
N PRO A 148 13.31 16.06 5.14
CA PRO A 148 12.95 16.60 6.46
C PRO A 148 12.68 18.11 6.42
N VAL A 149 11.59 18.54 7.08
CA VAL A 149 11.18 19.96 7.08
C VAL A 149 11.76 20.70 8.28
N LEU A 150 11.22 20.47 9.48
CA LEU A 150 11.69 21.10 10.74
C LEU A 150 12.21 20.07 11.73
N SER A 151 12.05 18.81 11.41
CA SER A 151 12.38 17.70 12.26
C SER A 151 13.61 16.98 11.73
N GLU A 152 14.38 16.39 12.62
CA GLU A 152 15.33 15.35 12.27
C GLU A 152 14.56 14.05 12.07
N VAL A 153 14.93 13.29 11.06
CA VAL A 153 14.33 11.98 10.74
C VAL A 153 15.45 10.94 10.76
N ALA A 154 15.21 9.84 11.42
CA ALA A 154 16.11 8.69 11.44
C ALA A 154 15.30 7.39 11.32
N ILE A 155 15.98 6.28 11.06
CA ILE A 155 15.40 4.97 10.93
C ILE A 155 15.92 4.10 12.07
N LEU A 156 15.01 3.52 12.85
CA LEU A 156 15.32 2.73 14.04
C LEU A 156 15.18 1.23 13.72
N ALA A 157 16.23 0.49 14.00
CA ALA A 157 16.20 -0.99 13.97
C ALA A 157 15.46 -1.57 15.18
N ASN A 158 15.10 -2.84 15.12
CA ASN A 158 14.45 -3.56 16.24
C ASN A 158 15.30 -3.63 17.52
N ASP A 159 16.61 -3.57 17.40
CA ASP A 159 17.57 -3.58 18.53
C ASP A 159 17.80 -2.19 19.14
N GLY A 160 17.14 -1.15 18.60
CA GLY A 160 17.27 0.23 19.05
C GLY A 160 18.45 1.01 18.48
N THR A 161 19.16 0.47 17.48
CA THR A 161 20.22 1.19 16.76
C THR A 161 19.64 2.01 15.60
N ILE A 162 20.30 3.12 15.24
CA ILE A 162 19.93 3.90 14.06
C ILE A 162 20.57 3.27 12.83
N LEU A 163 19.74 3.01 11.82
CA LEU A 163 20.14 2.40 10.55
C LEU A 163 20.72 3.44 9.58
N PRO A 164 21.69 3.03 8.75
CA PRO A 164 22.20 3.85 7.67
C PRO A 164 21.16 3.95 6.52
N PRO A 165 21.33 4.90 5.57
CA PRO A 165 20.49 5.02 4.40
C PRO A 165 20.34 3.69 3.63
N GLY A 166 19.16 3.48 3.01
CA GLY A 166 18.84 2.29 2.22
C GLY A 166 18.37 1.08 3.03
N HIS A 167 18.23 1.20 4.37
CA HIS A 167 17.75 0.12 5.22
C HIS A 167 16.38 0.46 5.82
N ASP A 168 15.44 -0.47 5.71
CA ASP A 168 14.11 -0.33 6.28
C ASP A 168 14.09 -0.55 7.79
N GLY A 169 13.33 0.31 8.48
CA GLY A 169 13.10 0.23 9.92
C GLY A 169 11.98 1.18 10.34
N GLU A 170 11.79 1.38 11.64
CA GLU A 170 10.80 2.32 12.13
C GLU A 170 11.26 3.77 11.92
N ILE A 171 10.41 4.58 11.33
CA ILE A 171 10.63 6.02 11.18
C ILE A 171 10.52 6.67 12.56
N ILE A 172 11.60 7.32 13.01
CA ILE A 172 11.63 8.09 14.25
C ILE A 172 11.93 9.56 13.95
N VAL A 173 11.36 10.44 14.74
CA VAL A 173 11.37 11.87 14.48
C VAL A 173 11.74 12.64 15.75
N ARG A 174 12.57 13.69 15.59
CA ARG A 174 12.93 14.58 16.68
C ARG A 174 12.90 16.04 16.20
N GLY A 175 12.37 16.96 17.00
CA GLY A 175 12.36 18.38 16.62
C GLY A 175 11.30 19.20 17.35
N PRO A 176 11.21 20.50 17.04
CA PRO A 176 10.38 21.45 17.78
C PRO A 176 8.87 21.33 17.52
N CYS A 177 8.46 20.45 16.61
CA CYS A 177 7.05 20.23 16.26
C CYS A 177 6.49 18.93 16.83
N ILE A 178 7.28 18.19 17.60
CA ILE A 178 6.83 16.98 18.28
C ILE A 178 5.94 17.39 19.47
N PHE A 179 4.86 16.65 19.68
CA PHE A 179 3.98 16.86 20.84
C PHE A 179 4.67 16.47 22.14
N ASP A 180 4.16 16.97 23.26
CA ASP A 180 4.74 16.67 24.58
C ASP A 180 4.31 15.31 25.14
N GLY A 181 3.24 14.74 24.62
CA GLY A 181 2.68 13.44 25.05
C GLY A 181 1.18 13.34 24.89
N TYR A 182 0.63 12.16 25.19
CA TYR A 182 -0.81 11.88 25.18
C TYR A 182 -1.43 12.27 26.50
N ILE A 183 -2.55 12.98 26.47
CA ILE A 183 -3.26 13.43 27.68
C ILE A 183 -3.68 12.21 28.51
N ASP A 184 -3.31 12.21 29.81
CA ASP A 184 -3.66 11.19 30.80
C ASP A 184 -3.32 9.74 30.40
N ASN A 185 -2.25 9.52 29.57
CA ASN A 185 -1.86 8.20 29.10
C ASN A 185 -0.33 7.97 29.14
N PRO A 186 0.25 7.84 30.34
CA PRO A 186 1.70 7.69 30.53
C PRO A 186 2.25 6.40 29.92
N ASP A 187 1.46 5.33 29.82
CA ASP A 187 1.89 4.09 29.19
C ASP A 187 2.06 4.26 27.68
N ALA A 188 1.17 5.01 27.04
CA ALA A 188 1.30 5.36 25.63
C ALA A 188 2.52 6.27 25.40
N ASP A 189 2.81 7.20 26.31
CA ASP A 189 3.99 8.05 26.22
C ASP A 189 5.29 7.23 26.34
N ALA A 190 5.35 6.33 27.29
CA ALA A 190 6.52 5.45 27.47
C ALA A 190 6.77 4.59 26.22
N ALA A 191 5.72 4.18 25.50
CA ALA A 191 5.83 3.42 24.27
C ALA A 191 6.11 4.30 23.03
N ALA A 192 5.69 5.59 23.07
CA ALA A 192 5.81 6.51 21.95
C ALA A 192 7.20 7.13 21.78
N PHE A 193 8.06 7.07 22.80
CA PHE A 193 9.38 7.67 22.74
C PHE A 193 10.50 6.65 22.92
N HIS A 194 11.55 6.78 22.11
CA HIS A 194 12.83 6.12 22.31
C HIS A 194 13.88 7.19 22.57
N LYS A 195 14.29 7.37 23.83
CA LYS A 195 15.12 8.51 24.27
C LYS A 195 14.37 9.82 23.96
N ASP A 196 14.99 10.70 23.14
CA ASP A 196 14.44 11.97 22.68
C ASP A 196 13.77 11.90 21.29
N TRP A 197 13.58 10.69 20.77
CA TRP A 197 12.95 10.44 19.47
C TRP A 197 11.52 9.96 19.63
N PHE A 198 10.58 10.59 18.94
CA PHE A 198 9.22 10.11 18.79
C PHE A 198 9.18 8.95 17.78
N ARG A 199 8.58 7.85 18.17
CA ARG A 199 8.34 6.65 17.37
C ARG A 199 7.04 6.79 16.62
N THR A 200 7.09 6.88 15.29
CA THR A 200 5.89 7.15 14.49
C THR A 200 4.99 5.92 14.30
N GLY A 201 5.53 4.73 14.50
CA GLY A 201 4.87 3.47 14.17
C GLY A 201 4.76 3.20 12.66
N ASP A 202 5.35 4.08 11.83
CA ASP A 202 5.44 3.88 10.38
C ASP A 202 6.82 3.31 10.04
N MET A 203 6.89 2.48 9.00
CA MET A 203 8.11 1.86 8.48
C MET A 203 8.61 2.59 7.25
N GLY A 204 9.93 2.62 7.06
CA GLY A 204 10.51 3.22 5.88
C GLY A 204 12.03 3.26 5.91
N HIS A 205 12.60 3.92 4.91
CA HIS A 205 14.04 4.19 4.83
C HIS A 205 14.31 5.59 4.30
N LEU A 206 15.51 6.08 4.60
CA LEU A 206 16.08 7.25 3.93
C LEU A 206 16.96 6.75 2.78
N ASP A 207 16.89 7.40 1.62
CA ASP A 207 17.86 7.14 0.57
C ASP A 207 19.19 7.91 0.81
N MET A 208 20.17 7.73 -0.09
CA MET A 208 21.48 8.35 0.01
C MET A 208 21.44 9.88 -0.05
N ASP A 209 20.36 10.47 -0.59
CA ASP A 209 20.17 11.93 -0.67
C ASP A 209 19.27 12.45 0.47
N GLY A 210 18.87 11.58 1.41
CA GLY A 210 18.06 11.90 2.58
C GLY A 210 16.56 11.99 2.34
N TYR A 211 16.04 11.51 1.20
CA TYR A 211 14.60 11.43 0.96
C TYR A 211 14.00 10.24 1.70
N LEU A 212 12.85 10.49 2.35
CA LEU A 212 12.12 9.48 3.08
C LEU A 212 11.19 8.68 2.14
N PHE A 213 11.28 7.36 2.19
CA PHE A 213 10.35 6.42 1.55
C PHE A 213 9.61 5.65 2.63
N ILE A 214 8.28 5.71 2.60
CA ILE A 214 7.41 5.00 3.54
C ILE A 214 7.06 3.64 2.95
N THR A 215 7.37 2.55 3.67
CA THR A 215 7.17 1.17 3.21
C THR A 215 6.03 0.46 3.93
N GLY A 216 5.53 1.00 5.05
CA GLY A 216 4.38 0.39 5.75
C GLY A 216 4.08 1.00 7.11
N ARG A 217 3.23 0.29 7.87
CA ARG A 217 2.93 0.57 9.29
C ARG A 217 3.19 -0.64 10.14
N ILE A 218 3.90 -0.48 11.25
CA ILE A 218 4.23 -1.58 12.16
C ILE A 218 2.98 -2.35 12.60
N LYS A 219 1.90 -1.64 12.92
CA LYS A 219 0.62 -2.23 13.35
C LYS A 219 -0.20 -2.88 12.23
N GLU A 220 0.19 -2.69 10.98
CA GLU A 220 -0.46 -3.25 9.79
C GLU A 220 0.40 -4.33 9.13
N ILE A 221 1.66 -4.51 9.56
CA ILE A 221 2.54 -5.57 9.06
C ILE A 221 1.91 -6.94 9.34
N ILE A 222 1.79 -7.73 8.31
CA ILE A 222 1.30 -9.11 8.36
C ILE A 222 2.45 -10.02 8.78
N ASN A 223 2.21 -10.89 9.76
CA ASN A 223 3.22 -11.82 10.25
C ASN A 223 2.88 -13.26 9.83
N ARG A 224 3.25 -13.61 8.60
CA ARG A 224 2.99 -14.91 8.01
C ARG A 224 4.12 -15.89 8.34
N GLY A 225 3.91 -16.75 9.33
CA GLY A 225 4.89 -17.78 9.70
C GLY A 225 6.27 -17.22 10.13
N GLY A 226 6.32 -15.98 10.64
CA GLY A 226 7.55 -15.27 11.00
C GLY A 226 8.01 -14.23 9.98
N GLU A 227 7.60 -14.35 8.73
CA GLU A 227 7.89 -13.38 7.68
C GLU A 227 7.05 -12.09 7.86
N LYS A 228 7.71 -10.94 7.69
CA LYS A 228 7.09 -9.62 7.84
C LYS A 228 6.71 -9.05 6.48
N ILE A 229 5.41 -8.87 6.24
CA ILE A 229 4.86 -8.43 4.96
C ILE A 229 4.19 -7.09 5.11
N SER A 230 4.62 -6.11 4.32
CA SER A 230 3.94 -4.84 4.23
C SER A 230 2.72 -4.95 3.31
N PRO A 231 1.49 -4.67 3.79
CA PRO A 231 0.31 -4.62 2.94
C PRO A 231 0.45 -3.61 1.79
N LEU A 232 1.16 -2.51 2.01
CA LEU A 232 1.35 -1.46 1.00
C LEU A 232 2.20 -1.93 -0.19
N GLU A 233 3.16 -2.82 0.04
CA GLU A 233 3.97 -3.41 -1.03
C GLU A 233 3.09 -4.29 -1.94
N VAL A 234 2.25 -5.11 -1.34
CA VAL A 234 1.32 -5.98 -2.07
C VAL A 234 0.27 -5.17 -2.82
N ASP A 235 -0.31 -4.15 -2.17
CA ASP A 235 -1.24 -3.20 -2.81
C ASP A 235 -0.61 -2.56 -4.04
N HIS A 236 0.63 -2.08 -3.92
CA HIS A 236 1.32 -1.41 -5.01
C HIS A 236 1.47 -2.31 -6.24
N ILE A 237 1.74 -3.58 -6.05
CA ILE A 237 1.84 -4.54 -7.16
C ILE A 237 0.46 -4.81 -7.76
N LEU A 238 -0.53 -5.17 -6.95
CA LEU A 238 -1.88 -5.46 -7.44
C LEU A 238 -2.53 -4.26 -8.14
N GLN A 239 -2.24 -3.04 -7.71
CA GLN A 239 -2.76 -1.81 -8.32
C GLN A 239 -2.22 -1.56 -9.73
N GLN A 240 -1.09 -2.18 -10.11
CA GLN A 240 -0.56 -2.10 -11.47
C GLN A 240 -1.34 -2.95 -12.47
N HIS A 241 -2.17 -3.88 -12.01
CA HIS A 241 -2.99 -4.69 -12.88
C HIS A 241 -4.09 -3.84 -13.58
N PRO A 242 -4.26 -3.92 -14.92
CA PRO A 242 -5.15 -3.04 -15.68
C PRO A 242 -6.61 -3.05 -15.20
N ALA A 243 -7.10 -4.19 -14.71
CA ALA A 243 -8.47 -4.35 -14.24
C ALA A 243 -8.69 -3.79 -12.82
N VAL A 244 -7.64 -3.53 -12.03
CA VAL A 244 -7.75 -3.10 -10.63
C VAL A 244 -7.94 -1.58 -10.57
N GLN A 245 -9.00 -1.15 -9.88
CA GLN A 245 -9.26 0.25 -9.57
C GLN A 245 -8.67 0.62 -8.21
N ASP A 246 -8.85 -0.22 -7.20
CA ASP A 246 -8.40 0.01 -5.83
C ASP A 246 -8.20 -1.32 -5.12
N VAL A 247 -7.31 -1.35 -4.12
CA VAL A 247 -6.96 -2.58 -3.41
C VAL A 247 -6.57 -2.29 -1.97
N ALA A 248 -6.87 -3.23 -1.09
CA ALA A 248 -6.44 -3.21 0.29
C ALA A 248 -6.04 -4.61 0.75
N THR A 249 -4.76 -4.85 0.84
CA THR A 249 -4.19 -6.08 1.43
C THR A 249 -4.29 -6.04 2.95
N PHE A 250 -4.62 -7.16 3.56
CA PHE A 250 -4.81 -7.25 5.01
C PHE A 250 -4.48 -8.65 5.54
N ALA A 251 -4.19 -8.71 6.84
CA ALA A 251 -3.98 -9.97 7.55
C ALA A 251 -5.32 -10.63 7.89
N TYR A 252 -5.37 -11.96 7.82
CA TYR A 252 -6.44 -12.75 8.43
C TYR A 252 -5.85 -13.94 9.20
N PRO A 253 -6.55 -14.46 10.24
CA PRO A 253 -6.04 -15.57 11.05
C PRO A 253 -5.83 -16.85 10.24
N HIS A 254 -4.69 -17.50 10.45
CA HIS A 254 -4.34 -18.80 9.86
C HIS A 254 -3.89 -19.77 10.94
N SER A 255 -4.34 -21.04 10.87
CA SER A 255 -4.15 -22.04 11.95
C SER A 255 -2.69 -22.36 12.24
N THR A 256 -1.83 -22.40 11.23
CA THR A 256 -0.40 -22.77 11.36
C THR A 256 0.57 -21.61 11.23
N LEU A 257 0.23 -20.60 10.40
CA LEU A 257 1.10 -19.45 10.13
C LEU A 257 0.86 -18.26 11.07
N GLY A 258 -0.15 -18.33 11.94
CA GLY A 258 -0.63 -17.22 12.76
C GLY A 258 -1.49 -16.26 11.94
N GLU A 259 -0.91 -15.63 10.93
CA GLU A 259 -1.60 -14.77 9.96
C GLU A 259 -1.28 -15.20 8.53
N ASP A 260 -2.21 -14.92 7.60
CA ASP A 260 -2.00 -15.05 6.17
C ASP A 260 -2.47 -13.79 5.43
N VAL A 261 -2.16 -13.70 4.14
CA VAL A 261 -2.37 -12.50 3.32
C VAL A 261 -3.64 -12.64 2.49
N ALA A 262 -4.54 -11.67 2.59
CA ALA A 262 -5.68 -11.51 1.70
C ALA A 262 -5.71 -10.09 1.12
N ALA A 263 -6.34 -9.92 -0.05
CA ALA A 263 -6.55 -8.64 -0.69
C ALA A 263 -8.03 -8.42 -1.02
N ALA A 264 -8.59 -7.28 -0.61
CA ALA A 264 -9.90 -6.82 -1.06
C ALA A 264 -9.69 -5.88 -2.26
N VAL A 265 -10.31 -6.20 -3.39
CA VAL A 265 -10.06 -5.53 -4.68
C VAL A 265 -11.35 -4.95 -5.24
N ILE A 266 -11.29 -3.69 -5.67
CA ILE A 266 -12.31 -3.04 -6.48
C ILE A 266 -11.85 -3.09 -7.94
N LEU A 267 -12.65 -3.69 -8.81
CA LEU A 267 -12.39 -3.71 -10.24
C LEU A 267 -12.86 -2.42 -10.92
N ARG A 268 -12.20 -2.02 -12.00
CA ARG A 268 -12.68 -0.94 -12.89
C ARG A 268 -13.99 -1.38 -13.54
N LYS A 269 -14.84 -0.41 -13.94
CA LYS A 269 -16.19 -0.67 -14.51
C LYS A 269 -16.19 -1.61 -15.71
N GLU A 270 -15.14 -1.60 -16.53
CA GLU A 270 -14.97 -2.46 -17.69
C GLU A 270 -13.89 -3.54 -17.47
N GLY A 271 -13.28 -3.57 -16.28
CA GLY A 271 -12.25 -4.51 -15.90
C GLY A 271 -12.85 -5.85 -15.52
N GLN A 272 -12.27 -6.93 -16.03
CA GLN A 272 -12.55 -8.30 -15.60
C GLN A 272 -11.23 -8.94 -15.19
N ALA A 273 -11.23 -9.56 -14.05
CA ALA A 273 -10.12 -10.38 -13.57
C ALA A 273 -10.66 -11.45 -12.62
N SER A 274 -10.05 -12.62 -12.61
CA SER A 274 -10.34 -13.66 -11.63
C SER A 274 -9.42 -13.52 -10.41
N GLU A 275 -9.75 -14.24 -9.33
CA GLU A 275 -8.89 -14.34 -8.14
C GLU A 275 -7.52 -14.90 -8.53
N GLU A 276 -7.52 -15.98 -9.32
CA GLU A 276 -6.31 -16.67 -9.79
C GLU A 276 -5.43 -15.76 -10.66
N GLU A 277 -6.05 -15.00 -11.57
CA GLU A 277 -5.32 -14.06 -12.43
C GLU A 277 -4.56 -13.01 -11.62
N LEU A 278 -5.21 -12.41 -10.60
CA LEU A 278 -4.57 -11.42 -9.75
C LEU A 278 -3.48 -12.02 -8.85
N ILE A 279 -3.67 -13.25 -8.36
CA ILE A 279 -2.66 -13.98 -7.60
C ILE A 279 -1.44 -14.29 -8.49
N CYS A 280 -1.66 -14.79 -9.70
CA CYS A 280 -0.58 -15.05 -10.67
C CYS A 280 0.17 -13.75 -11.02
N PHE A 281 -0.54 -12.66 -11.28
CA PHE A 281 0.06 -11.36 -11.54
C PHE A 281 0.95 -10.87 -10.37
N ALA A 282 0.46 -11.03 -9.14
CA ALA A 282 1.25 -10.67 -7.95
C ALA A 282 2.51 -11.53 -7.81
N ARG A 283 2.45 -12.81 -8.19
CA ARG A 283 3.57 -13.77 -8.12
C ARG A 283 4.74 -13.39 -9.04
N GLU A 284 4.49 -12.74 -10.16
CA GLU A 284 5.55 -12.30 -11.09
C GLU A 284 6.50 -11.26 -10.46
N SER A 285 6.03 -10.50 -9.46
CA SER A 285 6.76 -9.37 -8.89
C SER A 285 7.02 -9.46 -7.39
N LEU A 286 6.30 -10.32 -6.67
CA LEU A 286 6.43 -10.47 -5.22
C LEU A 286 7.15 -11.76 -4.85
N ALA A 287 7.91 -11.71 -3.75
CA ALA A 287 8.38 -12.92 -3.12
C ALA A 287 7.17 -13.80 -2.72
N HIS A 288 7.29 -15.11 -2.91
CA HIS A 288 6.21 -16.08 -2.73
C HIS A 288 5.40 -15.89 -1.43
N PHE A 289 6.07 -15.70 -0.31
CA PHE A 289 5.41 -15.53 1.00
C PHE A 289 4.59 -14.23 1.11
N LYS A 290 4.78 -13.25 0.21
CA LYS A 290 4.03 -11.98 0.15
C LYS A 290 2.79 -12.06 -0.73
N VAL A 291 2.69 -13.09 -1.59
CA VAL A 291 1.57 -13.24 -2.50
C VAL A 291 0.28 -13.50 -1.72
N PRO A 292 -0.81 -12.77 -2.00
CA PRO A 292 -2.10 -13.01 -1.37
C PRO A 292 -2.59 -14.42 -1.65
N ARG A 293 -3.07 -15.11 -0.60
CA ARG A 293 -3.72 -16.40 -0.75
C ARG A 293 -5.18 -16.29 -1.20
N ARG A 294 -5.80 -15.16 -0.91
CA ARG A 294 -7.18 -14.87 -1.27
C ARG A 294 -7.30 -13.47 -1.84
N VAL A 295 -8.09 -13.35 -2.90
CA VAL A 295 -8.52 -12.07 -3.46
C VAL A 295 -10.05 -12.00 -3.41
N ILE A 296 -10.58 -10.98 -2.73
CA ILE A 296 -12.00 -10.78 -2.51
C ILE A 296 -12.44 -9.56 -3.30
N PHE A 297 -13.35 -9.74 -4.26
CA PHE A 297 -13.89 -8.62 -5.03
C PHE A 297 -14.98 -7.91 -4.25
N VAL A 298 -14.90 -6.58 -4.21
CA VAL A 298 -15.79 -5.71 -3.44
C VAL A 298 -16.19 -4.48 -4.26
N ASP A 299 -17.36 -3.91 -3.95
CA ASP A 299 -17.81 -2.66 -4.57
C ASP A 299 -17.20 -1.43 -3.89
N GLU A 300 -16.87 -1.52 -2.60
CA GLU A 300 -16.27 -0.44 -1.82
C GLU A 300 -15.34 -0.97 -0.71
N LEU A 301 -14.33 -0.17 -0.36
CA LEU A 301 -13.44 -0.42 0.77
C LEU A 301 -13.86 0.46 1.97
N PRO A 302 -13.88 -0.09 3.20
CA PRO A 302 -14.21 0.69 4.40
C PRO A 302 -13.14 1.76 4.66
N ARG A 303 -13.58 3.03 4.72
CA ARG A 303 -12.70 4.18 4.90
C ARG A 303 -13.10 5.05 6.07
N THR A 304 -12.14 5.76 6.63
CA THR A 304 -12.39 6.86 7.58
C THR A 304 -13.00 8.06 6.87
N ALA A 305 -13.51 9.03 7.64
CA ALA A 305 -14.00 10.32 7.10
C ALA A 305 -12.95 11.10 6.28
N THR A 306 -11.67 10.78 6.45
CA THR A 306 -10.54 11.37 5.70
C THR A 306 -10.09 10.53 4.50
N GLY A 307 -10.80 9.42 4.20
CA GLY A 307 -10.53 8.54 3.06
C GLY A 307 -9.53 7.41 3.33
N LYS A 308 -8.94 7.31 4.54
CA LYS A 308 -7.99 6.25 4.88
C LYS A 308 -8.68 4.90 5.03
N ILE A 309 -8.14 3.84 4.41
CA ILE A 309 -8.67 2.47 4.50
C ILE A 309 -8.56 1.93 5.93
N LEU A 310 -9.63 1.31 6.41
CA LEU A 310 -9.71 0.66 7.73
C LEU A 310 -9.30 -0.82 7.63
N ARG A 311 -8.01 -1.10 7.27
CA ARG A 311 -7.50 -2.46 6.99
C ARG A 311 -7.83 -3.48 8.07
N LYS A 312 -7.69 -3.11 9.35
CA LYS A 312 -7.97 -4.01 10.48
C LYS A 312 -9.40 -4.52 10.53
N LYS A 313 -10.35 -3.79 9.93
CA LYS A 313 -11.76 -4.22 9.88
C LYS A 313 -12.03 -5.20 8.75
N LEU A 314 -11.15 -5.30 7.74
CA LEU A 314 -11.39 -6.16 6.58
C LEU A 314 -11.46 -7.64 6.97
N SER A 315 -10.59 -8.09 7.87
CA SER A 315 -10.61 -9.46 8.38
C SER A 315 -11.94 -9.83 9.06
N GLU A 316 -12.51 -8.90 9.83
CA GLU A 316 -13.80 -9.10 10.49
C GLU A 316 -14.96 -9.08 9.47
N ILE A 317 -14.92 -8.14 8.52
CA ILE A 317 -15.96 -7.97 7.49
C ILE A 317 -16.03 -9.20 6.57
N PHE A 318 -14.89 -9.79 6.24
CA PHE A 318 -14.79 -10.92 5.30
C PHE A 318 -14.57 -12.27 6.00
N GLU A 319 -14.79 -12.37 7.31
CA GLU A 319 -14.54 -13.58 8.09
C GLU A 319 -15.22 -14.83 7.50
N ASP A 320 -16.49 -14.71 7.09
CA ASP A 320 -17.24 -15.82 6.50
C ASP A 320 -16.69 -16.25 5.12
N VAL A 321 -16.24 -15.29 4.33
CA VAL A 321 -15.63 -15.57 3.00
C VAL A 321 -14.26 -16.21 3.18
N LEU A 322 -13.47 -15.76 4.15
CA LEU A 322 -12.13 -16.28 4.43
C LEU A 322 -12.16 -17.69 5.04
N LYS A 323 -13.20 -18.03 5.80
CA LYS A 323 -13.42 -19.38 6.35
C LYS A 323 -13.92 -20.38 5.31
N SER A 324 -14.54 -19.91 4.23
CA SER A 324 -14.91 -20.79 3.12
C SER A 324 -13.62 -21.23 2.41
N ALA A 325 -13.48 -22.56 2.19
CA ALA A 325 -12.39 -23.07 1.36
C ALA A 325 -12.33 -22.30 0.04
N PRO A 326 -11.13 -21.96 -0.49
CA PRO A 326 -11.03 -21.41 -1.83
C PRO A 326 -11.83 -22.33 -2.75
N LYS A 327 -12.71 -21.75 -3.61
CA LYS A 327 -13.35 -22.56 -4.66
C LYS A 327 -12.20 -23.16 -5.44
N PRO A 328 -12.14 -24.51 -5.58
CA PRO A 328 -11.14 -25.08 -6.46
C PRO A 328 -11.31 -24.41 -7.83
N ALA A 329 -10.19 -23.94 -8.38
CA ALA A 329 -10.15 -23.41 -9.73
C ALA A 329 -10.95 -24.36 -10.61
N GLN A 330 -11.80 -23.85 -11.51
CA GLN A 330 -12.59 -24.71 -12.39
C GLN A 330 -11.61 -25.65 -13.07
N ILE A 331 -11.73 -26.94 -12.74
CA ILE A 331 -10.87 -28.02 -13.21
C ILE A 331 -10.74 -27.84 -14.72
N SER A 332 -9.58 -27.42 -15.17
CA SER A 332 -9.22 -27.42 -16.58
C SER A 332 -9.40 -28.85 -17.03
N GLN A 333 -10.13 -29.09 -18.12
CA GLN A 333 -10.49 -30.42 -18.59
C GLN A 333 -9.26 -31.34 -18.53
N ILE A 334 -9.33 -32.39 -17.73
CA ILE A 334 -8.29 -33.41 -17.53
C ILE A 334 -7.70 -33.74 -18.92
N LYS A 335 -6.48 -33.32 -19.19
CA LYS A 335 -5.74 -33.81 -20.35
C LYS A 335 -5.57 -35.30 -20.16
N SER A 336 -6.17 -36.11 -21.02
CA SER A 336 -6.33 -37.55 -20.90
C SER A 336 -5.05 -38.39 -21.14
N THR A 337 -3.87 -37.85 -20.81
CA THR A 337 -2.57 -38.50 -21.03
C THR A 337 -1.55 -38.22 -19.91
N ALA A 338 -1.98 -38.36 -18.64
CA ALA A 338 -1.02 -38.29 -17.53
C ALA A 338 -0.03 -39.47 -17.62
N THR A 339 1.25 -39.20 -17.46
CA THR A 339 2.29 -40.25 -17.39
C THR A 339 2.13 -41.09 -16.12
N PRO A 340 2.72 -42.30 -16.07
CA PRO A 340 2.72 -43.08 -14.83
C PRO A 340 3.34 -42.33 -13.64
N LEU A 341 4.33 -41.49 -13.89
CA LEU A 341 4.98 -40.69 -12.86
C LEU A 341 4.07 -39.57 -12.35
N GLU A 342 3.43 -38.79 -13.24
CA GLU A 342 2.44 -37.79 -12.87
C GLU A 342 1.24 -38.41 -12.10
N THR A 343 0.80 -39.60 -12.49
CA THR A 343 -0.26 -40.29 -11.76
C THR A 343 0.16 -40.64 -10.32
N ALA A 344 1.38 -41.14 -10.15
CA ALA A 344 1.91 -41.47 -8.83
C ALA A 344 2.13 -40.20 -7.97
N LEU A 345 2.67 -39.12 -8.56
CA LEU A 345 2.83 -37.82 -7.90
C LEU A 345 1.48 -37.21 -7.49
N THR A 346 0.45 -37.31 -8.37
CA THR A 346 -0.92 -36.88 -8.05
C THR A 346 -1.45 -37.57 -6.79
N GLY A 347 -1.13 -38.86 -6.60
CA GLY A 347 -1.51 -39.60 -5.39
C GLY A 347 -0.84 -39.01 -4.13
N VAL A 348 0.45 -38.68 -4.19
CA VAL A 348 1.19 -38.06 -3.07
C VAL A 348 0.64 -36.66 -2.77
N TRP A 349 0.42 -35.84 -3.81
CA TRP A 349 -0.11 -34.49 -3.66
C TRP A 349 -1.52 -34.51 -3.03
N LYS A 350 -2.40 -35.41 -3.48
CA LYS A 350 -3.74 -35.55 -2.90
C LYS A 350 -3.70 -35.90 -1.41
N SER A 351 -2.76 -36.79 -1.02
CA SER A 351 -2.59 -37.16 0.37
C SER A 351 -2.09 -36.00 1.23
N VAL A 352 -1.13 -35.20 0.73
CA VAL A 352 -0.52 -34.10 1.48
C VAL A 352 -1.45 -32.89 1.57
N LEU A 353 -2.18 -32.59 0.49
CA LEU A 353 -3.10 -31.44 0.40
C LEU A 353 -4.52 -31.76 0.89
N GLU A 354 -4.82 -33.03 1.20
CA GLU A 354 -6.15 -33.52 1.59
C GLU A 354 -7.23 -33.17 0.56
N LEU A 355 -6.92 -33.29 -0.74
CA LEU A 355 -7.80 -32.99 -1.86
C LEU A 355 -8.19 -34.25 -2.63
N ASP A 356 -9.44 -34.33 -3.08
CA ASP A 356 -9.96 -35.47 -3.86
C ASP A 356 -9.55 -35.42 -5.34
N GLU A 357 -9.40 -34.22 -5.90
CA GLU A 357 -9.08 -34.00 -7.32
C GLU A 357 -7.98 -32.95 -7.47
N ILE A 358 -6.96 -33.25 -8.30
CA ILE A 358 -5.85 -32.36 -8.65
C ILE A 358 -5.47 -32.63 -10.09
N SER A 359 -5.32 -31.58 -10.90
CA SER A 359 -4.78 -31.65 -12.26
C SER A 359 -3.24 -31.56 -12.25
N PRO A 360 -2.53 -32.18 -13.22
CA PRO A 360 -1.07 -32.11 -13.30
C PRO A 360 -0.49 -30.71 -13.45
N ASP A 361 -1.26 -29.77 -14.00
CA ASP A 361 -0.92 -28.36 -14.20
C ASP A 361 -1.38 -27.44 -13.04
N ASP A 362 -2.07 -28.00 -12.03
CA ASP A 362 -2.46 -27.24 -10.85
C ASP A 362 -1.24 -26.84 -10.02
N ASP A 363 -1.21 -25.58 -9.61
CA ASP A 363 -0.15 -25.05 -8.77
C ASP A 363 -0.36 -25.39 -7.29
N PHE A 364 0.68 -25.95 -6.66
CA PHE A 364 0.68 -26.38 -5.25
C PHE A 364 0.15 -25.33 -4.28
N PHE A 365 0.51 -24.08 -4.47
CA PHE A 365 0.13 -23.01 -3.58
C PHE A 365 -1.28 -22.50 -3.83
N LEU A 366 -1.76 -22.55 -5.09
CA LEU A 366 -3.16 -22.27 -5.42
C LEU A 366 -4.11 -23.32 -4.85
N LEU A 367 -3.64 -24.58 -4.78
CA LEU A 367 -4.36 -25.67 -4.15
C LEU A 367 -4.37 -25.62 -2.61
N GLY A 368 -3.71 -24.66 -2.02
CA GLY A 368 -3.68 -24.48 -0.57
C GLY A 368 -2.40 -24.96 0.10
N GLY A 369 -1.39 -25.35 -0.65
CA GLY A 369 -0.07 -25.70 -0.12
C GLY A 369 0.61 -24.52 0.57
N ASP A 370 1.42 -24.81 1.56
CA ASP A 370 2.31 -23.86 2.24
C ASP A 370 3.72 -24.46 2.40
N SER A 371 4.65 -23.72 2.99
CA SER A 371 6.05 -24.18 3.16
C SER A 371 6.16 -25.44 4.04
N LEU A 372 5.25 -25.64 4.99
CA LEU A 372 5.23 -26.84 5.83
C LEU A 372 4.72 -28.06 5.06
N LEU A 373 3.61 -27.88 4.31
CA LEU A 373 3.07 -28.91 3.43
C LEU A 373 4.05 -29.23 2.30
N ALA A 374 4.81 -28.25 1.78
CA ALA A 374 5.87 -28.46 0.80
C ALA A 374 7.00 -29.34 1.36
N ALA A 375 7.41 -29.11 2.62
CA ALA A 375 8.41 -29.97 3.26
C ALA A 375 7.88 -31.41 3.46
N THR A 376 6.60 -31.54 3.82
CA THR A 376 5.94 -32.85 3.93
C THR A 376 5.84 -33.53 2.57
N LEU A 377 5.43 -32.78 1.53
CA LEU A 377 5.36 -33.28 0.16
C LEU A 377 6.72 -33.83 -0.31
N PHE A 378 7.79 -33.07 -0.12
CA PHE A 378 9.13 -33.49 -0.54
C PHE A 378 9.66 -34.68 0.25
N ALA A 379 9.31 -34.80 1.54
CA ALA A 379 9.62 -35.98 2.33
C ALA A 379 8.89 -37.24 1.80
N GLU A 380 7.61 -37.12 1.45
CA GLU A 380 6.81 -38.20 0.84
C GLU A 380 7.33 -38.53 -0.56
N VAL A 381 7.64 -37.54 -1.39
CA VAL A 381 8.24 -37.72 -2.73
C VAL A 381 9.59 -38.46 -2.59
N SER A 382 10.44 -38.07 -1.66
CA SER A 382 11.71 -38.75 -1.41
C SER A 382 11.50 -40.21 -0.96
N ALA A 383 10.51 -40.46 -0.08
CA ALA A 383 10.20 -41.79 0.39
C ALA A 383 9.65 -42.72 -0.74
N VAL A 384 8.85 -42.18 -1.65
CA VAL A 384 8.19 -42.95 -2.72
C VAL A 384 9.10 -43.13 -3.92
N PHE A 385 9.83 -42.09 -4.33
CA PHE A 385 10.61 -42.08 -5.59
C PHE A 385 12.12 -42.19 -5.37
N GLY A 386 12.61 -42.04 -4.12
CA GLY A 386 14.03 -42.11 -3.80
C GLY A 386 14.84 -40.90 -4.27
N VAL A 387 14.18 -39.80 -4.62
CA VAL A 387 14.78 -38.56 -5.12
C VAL A 387 14.71 -37.48 -4.05
N GLU A 388 15.82 -36.84 -3.74
CA GLU A 388 15.88 -35.67 -2.86
C GLU A 388 15.76 -34.39 -3.68
N LEU A 389 14.63 -33.70 -3.57
CA LEU A 389 14.43 -32.40 -4.17
C LEU A 389 14.76 -31.30 -3.14
N PRO A 390 15.50 -30.23 -3.54
CA PRO A 390 15.72 -29.10 -2.64
C PRO A 390 14.38 -28.37 -2.42
N LEU A 391 14.07 -27.99 -1.16
CA LEU A 391 12.83 -27.33 -0.81
C LEU A 391 12.55 -26.09 -1.66
N LYS A 392 13.58 -25.44 -2.19
CA LYS A 392 13.49 -24.32 -3.11
C LYS A 392 12.78 -24.67 -4.42
N ALA A 393 12.88 -25.89 -4.90
CA ALA A 393 12.30 -26.29 -6.20
C ALA A 393 10.77 -26.11 -6.26
N ILE A 394 10.05 -26.19 -5.11
CA ILE A 394 8.59 -25.98 -5.06
C ILE A 394 8.19 -24.54 -5.43
N PHE A 395 9.12 -23.59 -5.32
CA PHE A 395 8.89 -22.20 -5.67
C PHE A 395 9.22 -21.86 -7.12
N ASP A 396 9.84 -22.81 -7.82
CA ASP A 396 10.28 -22.70 -9.22
C ASP A 396 9.58 -23.81 -10.05
N ASP A 397 10.33 -24.72 -10.58
CA ASP A 397 9.86 -25.71 -11.57
C ASP A 397 9.00 -26.84 -10.97
N ALA A 398 9.08 -27.13 -9.67
CA ALA A 398 8.29 -28.16 -8.99
C ALA A 398 6.97 -27.64 -8.38
N ALA A 399 6.53 -26.45 -8.75
CA ALA A 399 5.28 -25.87 -8.26
C ALA A 399 4.02 -26.58 -8.80
N THR A 400 4.14 -27.38 -9.85
CA THR A 400 3.08 -28.23 -10.42
C THR A 400 3.52 -29.69 -10.45
N ILE A 401 2.54 -30.62 -10.56
CA ILE A 401 2.85 -32.05 -10.70
C ILE A 401 3.63 -32.30 -12.00
N GLU A 402 3.26 -31.60 -13.10
CA GLU A 402 3.93 -31.71 -14.39
C GLU A 402 5.42 -31.30 -14.26
N GLY A 403 5.69 -30.11 -13.72
CA GLY A 403 7.06 -29.62 -13.51
C GLY A 403 7.86 -30.47 -12.51
N MET A 404 7.22 -30.96 -11.44
CA MET A 404 7.88 -31.89 -10.51
C MET A 404 8.22 -33.23 -11.20
N ALA A 405 7.36 -33.72 -12.08
CA ALA A 405 7.60 -34.94 -12.84
C ALA A 405 8.76 -34.80 -13.83
N GLU A 406 8.91 -33.64 -14.46
CA GLU A 406 10.05 -33.34 -15.33
C GLU A 406 11.38 -33.41 -14.56
N ILE A 407 11.46 -32.77 -13.39
CA ILE A 407 12.68 -32.77 -12.54
C ILE A 407 13.04 -34.18 -12.04
N ILE A 408 12.05 -34.99 -11.70
CA ILE A 408 12.26 -36.36 -11.21
C ILE A 408 12.61 -37.31 -12.35
N GLY A 409 12.14 -37.04 -13.58
CA GLY A 409 12.38 -37.84 -14.76
C GLY A 409 13.74 -37.62 -15.44
N GLU A 410 14.44 -36.53 -15.10
CA GLU A 410 15.82 -36.25 -15.52
C GLU A 410 16.84 -36.97 -14.61
#